data_b2b782203c3581af2d35339e5de37746
#
_entry.id   b2b782203c3581af2d35339e5de37746
#
_cell.length_a   1.000
_cell.length_b   1.000
_cell.length_c   1.000
_cell.angle_alpha   90.00
_cell.angle_beta   90.00
_cell.angle_gamma   90.00
#
_symmetry.space_group_name_H-M   'P 1'
#
loop_
_entity.id
_entity.type
_entity.pdbx_description
1 polymer ?
#
loop_
_entity_poly.entity_id
_entity_poly.type
_entity_poly.pdbx_seq_one_letter_code
_entity_poly.pdbx_strand_id
1 'polypeptide(L)'
;MTFSRKVSLAELATIFILAALAPVRAADNTVNVLYAGSLVNLMERSVGPAFEQQGGDRFQGFAGGSTKLANEIKGKLRSGDVFVSASTKADEQLMGQENGDWVSWYVAFAESPLVIGYNPASRFVNDLKSKSWYEVLADPGLKLGRTDPKLDPKGALTIELLKRAEAFYSKPGLSQQILGAPDNPTQVLPEETLIGRLQSGQIDVGFFYSTETTDAKISAIKLPVEITPKAHYTISILRDTPNATGAEGFVSFLLGPNGRAILQEHGLELLEPSLSGDVNAVPAAVRSLVEAAAP
;
A
#
# COMPACT_ATOMS: atom_id res chain seq x y z
N MET A 1 50.35 88.39 4.93
CA MET A 1 48.92 88.40 4.61
C MET A 1 48.60 87.08 3.91
N THR A 2 48.11 86.16 4.65
CA THR A 2 47.77 84.80 4.11
C THR A 2 46.42 84.38 4.64
N PHE A 3 45.46 84.35 3.74
CA PHE A 3 44.10 83.85 4.03
C PHE A 3 44.06 82.32 3.98
N SER A 4 43.72 81.74 5.10
CA SER A 4 43.44 80.26 5.18
C SER A 4 41.98 80.04 4.95
N ARG A 5 41.62 79.30 3.91
CA ARG A 5 40.27 78.76 3.68
C ARG A 5 40.18 77.35 4.26
N LYS A 6 39.33 77.16 5.24
CA LYS A 6 38.92 75.84 5.74
C LYS A 6 37.88 75.34 4.80
N VAL A 7 38.14 74.19 4.21
CA VAL A 7 37.13 73.37 3.50
C VAL A 7 36.69 72.27 4.45
N SER A 8 35.41 72.24 4.77
CA SER A 8 34.77 71.18 5.55
C SER A 8 34.28 70.12 4.58
N LEU A 9 34.89 68.95 4.65
CA LEU A 9 34.33 67.72 3.98
C LEU A 9 33.36 67.08 4.94
N ALA A 10 32.07 67.08 4.58
CA ALA A 10 31.06 66.25 5.17
C ALA A 10 31.05 64.96 4.38
N GLU A 11 31.59 63.87 4.95
CA GLU A 11 31.49 62.52 4.35
C GLU A 11 30.11 61.94 4.67
N LEU A 12 29.24 61.80 3.64
CA LEU A 12 28.03 61.01 3.70
C LEU A 12 28.45 59.56 3.59
N ALA A 13 28.45 58.82 4.68
CA ALA A 13 28.58 57.38 4.68
C ALA A 13 27.21 56.77 4.33
N THR A 14 27.04 56.37 3.09
CA THR A 14 25.88 55.60 2.64
C THR A 14 26.09 54.13 3.02
N ILE A 15 25.44 53.67 4.10
CA ILE A 15 25.43 52.27 4.50
C ILE A 15 24.49 51.53 3.55
N PHE A 16 25.03 50.74 2.61
CA PHE A 16 24.33 49.76 1.85
C PHE A 16 24.07 48.53 2.75
N ILE A 17 22.85 48.41 3.29
CA ILE A 17 22.39 47.17 3.92
C ILE A 17 22.11 46.16 2.78
N LEU A 18 23.07 45.30 2.49
CA LEU A 18 22.90 44.15 1.66
C LEU A 18 22.06 43.13 2.47
N ALA A 19 20.73 43.18 2.34
CA ALA A 19 19.88 42.10 2.84
C ALA A 19 20.26 40.85 2.08
N ALA A 20 21.02 39.97 2.72
CA ALA A 20 21.26 38.62 2.24
C ALA A 20 19.90 37.87 2.21
N LEU A 21 19.28 37.83 1.05
CA LEU A 21 18.21 36.87 0.75
C LEU A 21 18.85 35.47 0.87
N ALA A 22 18.79 34.89 2.07
CA ALA A 22 19.03 33.46 2.22
C ALA A 22 18.06 32.75 1.28
N PRO A 23 18.54 31.84 0.43
CA PRO A 23 17.60 31.06 -0.38
C PRO A 23 16.66 30.36 0.61
N VAL A 24 15.38 30.71 0.55
CA VAL A 24 14.31 29.87 1.14
C VAL A 24 14.45 28.54 0.43
N ARG A 25 15.10 27.62 1.11
CA ARG A 25 15.12 26.21 0.68
C ARG A 25 13.65 25.83 0.68
N ALA A 26 13.07 25.67 -0.50
CA ALA A 26 11.77 25.05 -0.62
C ALA A 26 11.86 23.78 0.23
N ALA A 27 11.02 23.66 1.23
CA ALA A 27 10.88 22.41 1.97
C ALA A 27 10.73 21.33 0.91
N ASP A 28 11.47 20.25 1.03
CA ASP A 28 11.35 19.11 0.10
C ASP A 28 9.98 18.52 0.40
N ASN A 29 8.96 19.05 -0.28
CA ASN A 29 7.56 18.72 -0.08
C ASN A 29 7.32 17.33 -0.69
N THR A 30 7.91 16.32 -0.07
CA THR A 30 7.76 14.91 -0.48
C THR A 30 6.94 14.18 0.57
N VAL A 31 5.93 13.44 0.12
CA VAL A 31 5.17 12.49 0.96
C VAL A 31 5.67 11.09 0.69
N ASN A 32 6.23 10.47 1.72
CA ASN A 32 6.72 9.10 1.68
C ASN A 32 5.60 8.15 2.07
N VAL A 33 5.09 7.40 1.12
CA VAL A 33 3.95 6.49 1.31
C VAL A 33 4.45 5.05 1.30
N LEU A 34 4.31 4.38 2.44
CA LEU A 34 4.57 2.94 2.58
C LEU A 34 3.27 2.20 2.28
N TYR A 35 3.25 1.31 1.29
CA TYR A 35 1.99 0.70 0.89
C TYR A 35 2.11 -0.79 0.54
N ALA A 36 1.00 -1.51 0.68
CA ALA A 36 0.88 -2.92 0.32
C ALA A 36 1.30 -3.15 -1.13
N GLY A 37 2.18 -4.11 -1.38
CA GLY A 37 2.75 -4.40 -2.69
C GLY A 37 1.72 -4.72 -3.77
N SER A 38 0.53 -5.19 -3.39
CA SER A 38 -0.62 -5.37 -4.27
C SER A 38 -1.14 -4.08 -4.91
N LEU A 39 -0.77 -2.91 -4.39
CA LEU A 39 -1.18 -1.59 -4.88
C LEU A 39 -0.12 -0.91 -5.77
N VAL A 40 0.98 -1.59 -6.12
CA VAL A 40 2.11 -0.97 -6.87
C VAL A 40 1.64 -0.23 -8.11
N ASN A 41 0.92 -0.90 -9.01
CA ASN A 41 0.48 -0.28 -10.26
C ASN A 41 -0.46 0.89 -10.01
N LEU A 42 -1.42 0.72 -9.10
CA LEU A 42 -2.37 1.75 -8.68
C LEU A 42 -1.64 2.99 -8.13
N MET A 43 -0.74 2.79 -7.18
CA MET A 43 -0.04 3.90 -6.51
C MET A 43 0.92 4.63 -7.44
N GLU A 44 1.78 3.88 -8.16
CA GLU A 44 2.84 4.48 -8.97
C GLU A 44 2.34 5.07 -10.29
N ARG A 45 1.27 4.50 -10.88
CA ARG A 45 0.81 4.92 -12.22
C ARG A 45 -0.41 5.83 -12.21
N SER A 46 -1.17 5.83 -11.10
CA SER A 46 -2.44 6.56 -11.06
C SER A 46 -2.57 7.47 -9.84
N VAL A 47 -2.52 6.95 -8.63
CA VAL A 47 -2.74 7.74 -7.40
C VAL A 47 -1.66 8.80 -7.20
N GLY A 48 -0.37 8.40 -7.24
CA GLY A 48 0.75 9.32 -7.04
C GLY A 48 0.76 10.46 -8.05
N PRO A 49 0.76 10.17 -9.36
CA PRO A 49 0.69 11.21 -10.39
C PRO A 49 -0.54 12.12 -10.28
N ALA A 50 -1.72 11.57 -9.97
CA ALA A 50 -2.93 12.37 -9.83
C ALA A 50 -2.89 13.27 -8.57
N PHE A 51 -2.33 12.79 -7.47
CA PHE A 51 -2.11 13.58 -6.27
C PHE A 51 -1.19 14.77 -6.54
N GLU A 52 -0.04 14.56 -7.19
CA GLU A 52 0.89 15.62 -7.58
C GLU A 52 0.24 16.64 -8.51
N GLN A 53 -0.53 16.18 -9.51
CA GLN A 53 -1.22 17.06 -10.47
C GLN A 53 -2.28 17.97 -9.84
N GLN A 54 -2.86 17.57 -8.72
CA GLN A 54 -3.82 18.38 -7.97
C GLN A 54 -3.16 19.37 -6.99
N GLY A 55 -1.86 19.58 -7.10
CA GLY A 55 -1.10 20.49 -6.26
C GLY A 55 -0.67 19.85 -4.93
N GLY A 56 -0.72 18.53 -4.83
CA GLY A 56 -0.12 17.78 -3.74
C GLY A 56 1.41 17.86 -3.75
N ASP A 57 2.00 17.43 -2.66
CA ASP A 57 3.43 17.25 -2.55
C ASP A 57 3.91 16.15 -3.51
N ARG A 58 5.20 16.06 -3.76
CA ARG A 58 5.77 14.98 -4.56
C ARG A 58 5.52 13.63 -3.87
N PHE A 59 4.95 12.69 -4.61
CA PHE A 59 4.74 11.33 -4.14
C PHE A 59 6.04 10.52 -4.21
N GLN A 60 6.38 9.85 -3.12
CA GLN A 60 7.45 8.86 -3.09
C GLN A 60 6.93 7.58 -2.45
N GLY A 61 6.74 6.55 -3.28
CA GLY A 61 6.17 5.28 -2.89
C GLY A 61 7.22 4.26 -2.45
N PHE A 62 6.86 3.40 -1.51
CA PHE A 62 7.60 2.20 -1.18
C PHE A 62 6.65 1.03 -0.94
N ALA A 63 6.77 0.02 -1.79
CA ALA A 63 5.92 -1.17 -1.78
C ALA A 63 6.52 -2.33 -0.99
N GLY A 64 5.67 -3.11 -0.34
CA GLY A 64 6.06 -4.35 0.33
C GLY A 64 4.88 -5.05 1.00
N GLY A 65 5.08 -6.29 1.47
CA GLY A 65 4.07 -6.97 2.28
C GLY A 65 3.72 -6.14 3.52
N SER A 66 2.44 -5.94 3.80
CA SER A 66 2.01 -5.00 4.87
C SER A 66 2.57 -5.36 6.24
N THR A 67 2.63 -6.64 6.59
CA THR A 67 3.21 -7.10 7.85
C THR A 67 4.73 -6.86 7.91
N LYS A 68 5.42 -7.06 6.77
CA LYS A 68 6.85 -6.74 6.65
C LYS A 68 7.08 -5.25 6.89
N LEU A 69 6.31 -4.38 6.21
CA LEU A 69 6.41 -2.93 6.39
C LEU A 69 6.15 -2.51 7.83
N ALA A 70 5.12 -3.06 8.49
CA ALA A 70 4.85 -2.82 9.89
C ALA A 70 6.03 -3.21 10.79
N ASN A 71 6.67 -4.36 10.52
CA ASN A 71 7.87 -4.79 11.25
C ASN A 71 9.07 -3.86 11.00
N GLU A 72 9.24 -3.38 9.76
CA GLU A 72 10.31 -2.43 9.42
C GLU A 72 10.11 -1.07 10.10
N ILE A 73 8.86 -0.59 10.21
CA ILE A 73 8.50 0.63 10.96
C ILE A 73 8.83 0.43 12.45
N LYS A 74 8.33 -0.65 13.07
CA LYS A 74 8.62 -0.98 14.48
C LYS A 74 10.10 -1.10 14.77
N GLY A 75 10.84 -1.71 13.87
CA GLY A 75 12.30 -1.87 13.97
C GLY A 75 13.10 -0.61 13.65
N LYS A 76 12.43 0.51 13.29
CA LYS A 76 13.08 1.77 12.84
C LYS A 76 14.00 1.57 11.62
N LEU A 77 13.72 0.54 10.83
CA LEU A 77 14.44 0.25 9.59
C LEU A 77 13.90 1.06 8.41
N ARG A 78 12.68 1.57 8.58
CA ARG A 78 11.99 2.38 7.57
C ARG A 78 11.15 3.46 8.23
N SER A 79 11.25 4.67 7.68
CA SER A 79 10.40 5.80 8.00
C SER A 79 9.50 6.16 6.81
N GLY A 80 8.40 6.81 7.08
CA GLY A 80 7.46 7.30 6.08
C GLY A 80 6.49 8.29 6.71
N ASP A 81 5.56 8.77 5.91
CA ASP A 81 4.52 9.71 6.32
C ASP A 81 3.17 9.01 6.43
N VAL A 82 2.86 8.16 5.46
CA VAL A 82 1.59 7.44 5.35
C VAL A 82 1.85 5.95 5.23
N PHE A 83 1.00 5.15 5.88
CA PHE A 83 0.98 3.70 5.74
C PHE A 83 -0.36 3.26 5.16
N VAL A 84 -0.31 2.54 4.02
CA VAL A 84 -1.47 1.95 3.35
C VAL A 84 -1.33 0.44 3.39
N SER A 85 -2.16 -0.22 4.18
CA SER A 85 -2.08 -1.66 4.43
C SER A 85 -3.17 -2.43 3.69
N ALA A 86 -2.95 -3.72 3.43
CA ALA A 86 -3.94 -4.68 2.95
C ALA A 86 -4.58 -5.49 4.12
N SER A 87 -4.36 -5.07 5.38
CA SER A 87 -4.89 -5.76 6.55
C SER A 87 -4.92 -4.86 7.77
N THR A 88 -6.06 -4.78 8.45
CA THR A 88 -6.20 -4.08 9.74
C THR A 88 -5.20 -4.60 10.79
N LYS A 89 -4.85 -5.89 10.75
CA LYS A 89 -3.87 -6.48 11.67
C LYS A 89 -2.48 -5.86 11.55
N ALA A 90 -2.10 -5.35 10.37
CA ALA A 90 -0.82 -4.68 10.22
C ALA A 90 -0.83 -3.29 10.89
N ASP A 91 -1.97 -2.58 10.86
CA ASP A 91 -2.14 -1.33 11.61
C ASP A 91 -2.18 -1.59 13.12
N GLU A 92 -2.94 -2.60 13.56
CA GLU A 92 -3.05 -3.00 14.97
C GLU A 92 -1.68 -3.34 15.58
N GLN A 93 -0.74 -3.92 14.80
CA GLN A 93 0.64 -4.16 15.23
C GLN A 93 1.46 -2.88 15.45
N LEU A 94 1.00 -1.75 14.94
CA LEU A 94 1.63 -0.43 15.07
C LEU A 94 0.96 0.43 16.15
N MET A 95 -0.21 0.02 16.64
CA MET A 95 -1.01 0.76 17.61
C MET A 95 -0.68 0.36 19.06
N GLY A 96 -0.85 1.34 19.96
CA GLY A 96 -0.67 1.14 21.39
C GLY A 96 0.77 1.18 21.86
N GLN A 97 0.96 1.53 23.15
CA GLN A 97 2.28 1.73 23.74
C GLN A 97 3.14 0.45 23.72
N GLU A 98 2.53 -0.71 23.90
CA GLU A 98 3.20 -2.01 23.85
C GLU A 98 3.78 -2.32 22.46
N ASN A 99 3.25 -1.72 21.41
CA ASN A 99 3.72 -1.84 20.03
C ASN A 99 4.61 -0.68 19.55
N GLY A 100 4.82 0.33 20.40
CA GLY A 100 5.64 1.51 20.11
C GLY A 100 4.84 2.70 19.58
N ASP A 101 3.50 2.59 19.51
CA ASP A 101 2.56 3.69 19.25
C ASP A 101 2.85 4.47 17.95
N TRP A 102 3.18 3.73 16.87
CA TRP A 102 3.54 4.30 15.57
C TRP A 102 2.37 4.89 14.80
N VAL A 103 1.16 4.37 15.01
CA VAL A 103 -0.10 4.93 14.53
C VAL A 103 -1.11 4.94 15.68
N SER A 104 -1.97 5.96 15.70
CA SER A 104 -3.05 6.06 16.70
C SER A 104 -4.43 5.75 16.13
N TRP A 105 -4.56 5.73 14.81
CA TRP A 105 -5.80 5.46 14.09
C TRP A 105 -5.51 4.92 12.69
N TYR A 106 -6.48 4.27 12.11
CA TYR A 106 -6.52 3.94 10.68
C TYR A 106 -7.95 4.06 10.15
N VAL A 107 -8.09 4.27 8.84
CA VAL A 107 -9.36 4.25 8.12
C VAL A 107 -9.35 3.05 7.17
N ALA A 108 -10.33 2.14 7.32
CA ALA A 108 -10.60 1.11 6.31
C ALA A 108 -11.45 1.72 5.20
N PHE A 109 -11.07 1.52 3.92
CA PHE A 109 -11.68 2.21 2.80
C PHE A 109 -12.03 1.33 1.60
N ALA A 110 -11.46 0.14 1.50
CA ALA A 110 -11.71 -0.75 0.37
C ALA A 110 -11.41 -2.22 0.71
N GLU A 111 -11.91 -3.11 -0.13
CA GLU A 111 -11.66 -4.55 -0.09
C GLU A 111 -11.21 -5.09 -1.45
N SER A 112 -10.57 -6.25 -1.44
CA SER A 112 -10.31 -7.02 -2.64
C SER A 112 -10.31 -8.52 -2.35
N PRO A 113 -11.15 -9.31 -3.02
CA PRO A 113 -11.19 -10.76 -2.82
C PRO A 113 -9.95 -11.44 -3.39
N LEU A 114 -9.56 -12.55 -2.76
CA LEU A 114 -8.50 -13.42 -3.26
C LEU A 114 -8.98 -14.20 -4.50
N VAL A 115 -8.11 -14.29 -5.50
CA VAL A 115 -8.36 -15.03 -6.76
C VAL A 115 -7.12 -15.85 -7.12
N ILE A 116 -7.28 -16.78 -8.06
CA ILE A 116 -6.15 -17.53 -8.63
C ILE A 116 -5.86 -16.97 -10.02
N GLY A 117 -4.78 -16.18 -10.13
CA GLY A 117 -4.27 -15.70 -11.40
C GLY A 117 -3.42 -16.76 -12.10
N TYR A 118 -3.48 -16.81 -13.43
CA TYR A 118 -2.71 -17.79 -14.19
C TYR A 118 -2.09 -17.19 -15.46
N ASN A 119 -0.93 -17.74 -15.84
CA ASN A 119 -0.28 -17.38 -17.10
C ASN A 119 -1.03 -18.05 -18.27
N PRO A 120 -1.54 -17.30 -19.26
CA PRO A 120 -2.29 -17.87 -20.39
C PRO A 120 -1.42 -18.77 -21.30
N ALA A 121 -0.09 -18.71 -21.20
CA ALA A 121 0.83 -19.58 -21.93
C ALA A 121 1.22 -20.85 -21.13
N SER A 122 0.72 -21.01 -19.89
CA SER A 122 1.00 -22.23 -19.11
C SER A 122 0.33 -23.44 -19.74
N ARG A 123 1.02 -24.58 -19.67
CA ARG A 123 0.47 -25.88 -20.09
C ARG A 123 -0.78 -26.31 -19.30
N PHE A 124 -1.00 -25.74 -18.13
CA PHE A 124 -2.12 -26.05 -17.25
C PHE A 124 -3.41 -25.29 -17.56
N VAL A 125 -3.40 -24.36 -18.54
CA VAL A 125 -4.58 -23.52 -18.85
C VAL A 125 -5.84 -24.33 -19.18
N ASN A 126 -5.70 -25.43 -19.94
CA ASN A 126 -6.83 -26.27 -20.28
C ASN A 126 -7.37 -27.02 -19.06
N ASP A 127 -6.49 -27.48 -18.19
CA ASP A 127 -6.86 -28.12 -16.94
C ASP A 127 -7.57 -27.14 -15.99
N LEU A 128 -7.06 -25.91 -15.86
CA LEU A 128 -7.67 -24.85 -15.04
C LEU A 128 -9.09 -24.47 -15.51
N LYS A 129 -9.40 -24.67 -16.82
CA LYS A 129 -10.72 -24.39 -17.37
C LYS A 129 -11.72 -25.56 -17.26
N SER A 130 -11.22 -26.79 -17.09
CA SER A 130 -12.03 -28.01 -17.18
C SER A 130 -12.08 -28.84 -15.90
N LYS A 131 -11.13 -28.65 -15.00
CA LYS A 131 -11.02 -29.38 -13.72
C LYS A 131 -11.24 -28.44 -12.53
N SER A 132 -11.40 -29.00 -11.35
CA SER A 132 -11.42 -28.24 -10.12
C SER A 132 -10.07 -27.56 -9.89
N TRP A 133 -10.08 -26.27 -9.58
CA TRP A 133 -8.85 -25.50 -9.38
C TRP A 133 -7.87 -26.14 -8.38
N TYR A 134 -8.41 -26.69 -7.29
CA TYR A 134 -7.62 -27.33 -6.24
C TYR A 134 -6.94 -28.63 -6.69
N GLU A 135 -7.53 -29.35 -7.64
CA GLU A 135 -6.89 -30.55 -8.23
C GLU A 135 -5.73 -30.15 -9.12
N VAL A 136 -5.87 -29.07 -9.87
CA VAL A 136 -4.80 -28.55 -10.73
C VAL A 136 -3.65 -27.97 -9.89
N LEU A 137 -3.95 -27.22 -8.83
CA LEU A 137 -2.93 -26.66 -7.96
C LEU A 137 -2.15 -27.71 -7.16
N ALA A 138 -2.72 -28.90 -6.99
CA ALA A 138 -2.07 -30.04 -6.33
C ALA A 138 -1.13 -30.83 -7.27
N ASP A 139 -1.05 -30.49 -8.57
CA ASP A 139 -0.15 -31.15 -9.50
C ASP A 139 1.31 -30.77 -9.15
N PRO A 140 2.19 -31.77 -8.90
CA PRO A 140 3.58 -31.52 -8.50
C PRO A 140 4.44 -30.85 -9.59
N GLY A 141 3.99 -30.85 -10.83
CA GLY A 141 4.66 -30.18 -11.94
C GLY A 141 4.23 -28.73 -12.15
N LEU A 142 3.24 -28.24 -11.38
CA LEU A 142 2.75 -26.88 -11.47
C LEU A 142 3.63 -25.93 -10.62
N LYS A 143 4.02 -24.83 -11.22
CA LYS A 143 4.80 -23.78 -10.53
C LYS A 143 3.83 -22.78 -9.91
N LEU A 144 3.60 -22.93 -8.60
CA LEU A 144 2.74 -22.06 -7.81
C LEU A 144 3.53 -20.89 -7.22
N GLY A 145 2.98 -19.67 -7.31
CA GLY A 145 3.49 -18.49 -6.63
C GLY A 145 2.54 -18.00 -5.53
N ARG A 146 3.09 -17.65 -4.38
CA ARG A 146 2.37 -17.05 -3.26
C ARG A 146 3.31 -16.22 -2.39
N THR A 147 2.76 -15.44 -1.50
CA THR A 147 3.56 -14.64 -0.55
C THR A 147 3.77 -15.37 0.78
N ASP A 148 4.73 -14.88 1.58
CA ASP A 148 5.02 -15.42 2.90
C ASP A 148 3.88 -15.06 3.89
N PRO A 149 3.22 -16.04 4.52
CA PRO A 149 2.12 -15.75 5.44
C PRO A 149 2.53 -15.02 6.72
N LYS A 150 3.82 -14.97 7.05
CA LYS A 150 4.36 -14.23 8.19
C LYS A 150 4.65 -12.77 7.88
N LEU A 151 4.87 -12.45 6.60
CA LEU A 151 5.33 -11.13 6.15
C LEU A 151 4.28 -10.38 5.32
N ASP A 152 3.28 -11.09 4.83
CA ASP A 152 2.29 -10.53 3.91
C ASP A 152 0.87 -11.05 4.17
N PRO A 153 -0.14 -10.16 4.22
CA PRO A 153 -1.54 -10.53 4.43
C PRO A 153 -2.08 -11.52 3.38
N LYS A 154 -1.69 -11.40 2.12
CA LYS A 154 -2.10 -12.30 1.04
C LYS A 154 -1.67 -13.74 1.31
N GLY A 155 -0.45 -13.92 1.82
CA GLY A 155 0.05 -15.23 2.25
C GLY A 155 -0.79 -15.83 3.37
N ALA A 156 -1.13 -15.02 4.39
CA ALA A 156 -2.01 -15.44 5.47
C ALA A 156 -3.41 -15.81 4.97
N LEU A 157 -4.00 -14.97 4.09
CA LEU A 157 -5.30 -15.24 3.46
C LEU A 157 -5.27 -16.47 2.54
N THR A 158 -4.13 -16.77 1.89
CA THR A 158 -3.95 -18.00 1.12
C THR A 158 -4.07 -19.24 2.01
N ILE A 159 -3.44 -19.23 3.18
CA ILE A 159 -3.57 -20.32 4.16
C ILE A 159 -5.03 -20.45 4.63
N GLU A 160 -5.68 -19.33 4.91
CA GLU A 160 -7.09 -19.30 5.33
C GLU A 160 -8.02 -19.83 4.24
N LEU A 161 -7.84 -19.40 2.99
CA LEU A 161 -8.58 -19.89 1.83
C LEU A 161 -8.52 -21.43 1.76
N LEU A 162 -7.31 -21.99 1.83
CA LEU A 162 -7.13 -23.44 1.67
C LEU A 162 -7.74 -24.23 2.83
N LYS A 163 -7.68 -23.71 4.05
CA LYS A 163 -8.39 -24.33 5.20
C LYS A 163 -9.90 -24.30 5.02
N ARG A 164 -10.46 -23.18 4.54
CA ARG A 164 -11.88 -23.09 4.21
C ARG A 164 -12.26 -24.06 3.06
N ALA A 165 -11.38 -24.17 2.05
CA ALA A 165 -11.58 -25.10 0.93
C ALA A 165 -11.56 -26.57 1.36
N GLU A 166 -10.70 -26.96 2.30
CA GLU A 166 -10.71 -28.31 2.88
C GLU A 166 -12.08 -28.69 3.45
N ALA A 167 -12.67 -27.79 4.22
CA ALA A 167 -14.00 -28.00 4.79
C ALA A 167 -15.10 -27.98 3.72
N PHE A 168 -15.08 -27.00 2.84
CA PHE A 168 -16.09 -26.78 1.81
C PHE A 168 -16.17 -27.94 0.80
N TYR A 169 -15.01 -28.42 0.34
CA TYR A 169 -14.94 -29.53 -0.63
C TYR A 169 -14.83 -30.92 0.03
N SER A 170 -14.83 -30.99 1.36
CA SER A 170 -14.61 -32.24 2.11
C SER A 170 -13.31 -32.96 1.68
N LYS A 171 -12.22 -32.18 1.55
CA LYS A 171 -10.89 -32.64 1.10
C LYS A 171 -9.85 -32.37 2.21
N PRO A 172 -9.83 -33.14 3.30
CA PRO A 172 -8.86 -32.96 4.37
C PRO A 172 -7.41 -33.14 3.85
N GLY A 173 -6.49 -32.27 4.28
CA GLY A 173 -5.11 -32.29 3.84
C GLY A 173 -4.80 -31.56 2.53
N LEU A 174 -5.80 -30.93 1.91
CA LEU A 174 -5.66 -30.17 0.67
C LEU A 174 -4.61 -29.05 0.79
N SER A 175 -4.60 -28.33 1.90
CA SER A 175 -3.62 -27.28 2.17
C SER A 175 -2.19 -27.82 2.13
N GLN A 176 -1.96 -28.95 2.79
CA GLN A 176 -0.65 -29.60 2.81
C GLN A 176 -0.26 -30.11 1.43
N GLN A 177 -1.21 -30.65 0.67
CA GLN A 177 -0.96 -31.16 -0.68
C GLN A 177 -0.55 -30.02 -1.64
N ILE A 178 -1.21 -28.86 -1.57
CA ILE A 178 -0.94 -27.72 -2.46
C ILE A 178 0.30 -26.95 -2.02
N LEU A 179 0.42 -26.64 -0.74
CA LEU A 179 1.46 -25.73 -0.25
C LEU A 179 2.73 -26.45 0.22
N GLY A 180 2.63 -27.69 0.65
CA GLY A 180 3.67 -28.33 1.45
C GLY A 180 3.84 -27.61 2.78
N ALA A 181 5.03 -27.11 3.06
CA ALA A 181 5.27 -26.25 4.23
C ALA A 181 4.76 -24.81 4.01
N PRO A 182 4.29 -24.11 5.07
CA PRO A 182 3.85 -22.73 4.97
C PRO A 182 4.90 -21.75 4.42
N ASP A 183 6.17 -22.03 4.63
CA ASP A 183 7.33 -21.24 4.18
C ASP A 183 8.11 -21.93 3.04
N ASN A 184 7.44 -22.77 2.25
CA ASN A 184 8.04 -23.49 1.11
C ASN A 184 8.75 -22.50 0.16
N PRO A 185 10.10 -22.52 0.08
CA PRO A 185 10.88 -21.52 -0.66
C PRO A 185 10.69 -21.61 -2.18
N THR A 186 10.14 -22.71 -2.68
CA THR A 186 9.86 -22.85 -4.12
C THR A 186 8.61 -22.12 -4.55
N GLN A 187 7.74 -21.74 -3.62
CA GLN A 187 6.46 -21.07 -3.86
C GLN A 187 6.43 -19.64 -3.31
N VAL A 188 7.17 -19.38 -2.22
CA VAL A 188 7.16 -18.09 -1.53
C VAL A 188 8.01 -17.06 -2.26
N LEU A 189 7.39 -15.97 -2.66
CA LEU A 189 7.97 -14.88 -3.44
C LEU A 189 7.63 -13.54 -2.78
N PRO A 190 8.47 -12.51 -2.95
CA PRO A 190 8.12 -11.14 -2.56
C PRO A 190 6.87 -10.68 -3.28
N GLU A 191 5.96 -9.99 -2.57
CA GLU A 191 4.66 -9.60 -3.09
C GLU A 191 4.80 -8.73 -4.35
N GLU A 192 5.64 -7.73 -4.31
CA GLU A 192 5.87 -6.76 -5.37
C GLU A 192 6.42 -7.38 -6.68
N THR A 193 6.92 -8.62 -6.63
CA THR A 193 7.46 -9.33 -7.79
C THR A 193 6.51 -10.37 -8.38
N LEU A 194 5.46 -10.74 -7.68
CA LEU A 194 4.63 -11.91 -8.00
C LEU A 194 3.95 -11.79 -9.37
N ILE A 195 3.41 -10.62 -9.69
CA ILE A 195 2.80 -10.32 -11.01
C ILE A 195 3.82 -10.50 -12.14
N GLY A 196 5.00 -9.91 -12.02
CA GLY A 196 6.04 -10.01 -13.05
C GLY A 196 6.52 -11.45 -13.27
N ARG A 197 6.58 -12.25 -12.20
CA ARG A 197 6.97 -13.67 -12.30
C ARG A 197 5.89 -14.51 -13.00
N LEU A 198 4.61 -14.19 -12.78
CA LEU A 198 3.52 -14.82 -13.50
C LEU A 198 3.55 -14.45 -14.99
N GLN A 199 3.67 -13.16 -15.30
CA GLN A 199 3.70 -12.67 -16.68
C GLN A 199 4.89 -13.20 -17.48
N SER A 200 6.05 -13.37 -16.83
CA SER A 200 7.26 -13.94 -17.45
C SER A 200 7.25 -15.47 -17.58
N GLY A 201 6.24 -16.17 -17.05
CA GLY A 201 6.15 -17.64 -17.07
C GLY A 201 7.10 -18.33 -16.08
N GLN A 202 7.66 -17.61 -15.11
CA GLN A 202 8.45 -18.21 -14.03
C GLN A 202 7.56 -19.03 -13.09
N ILE A 203 6.29 -18.62 -12.95
CA ILE A 203 5.22 -19.37 -12.29
C ILE A 203 4.05 -19.56 -13.26
N ASP A 204 3.30 -20.65 -13.09
CA ASP A 204 2.14 -20.99 -13.89
C ASP A 204 0.87 -20.33 -13.35
N VAL A 205 0.72 -20.33 -12.04
CA VAL A 205 -0.40 -19.76 -11.28
C VAL A 205 0.11 -19.08 -10.02
N GLY A 206 -0.72 -18.20 -9.46
CA GLY A 206 -0.47 -17.59 -8.15
C GLY A 206 -1.74 -17.13 -7.48
N PHE A 207 -1.65 -16.89 -6.18
CA PHE A 207 -2.71 -16.24 -5.42
C PHE A 207 -2.52 -14.72 -5.48
N PHE A 208 -3.55 -14.03 -5.91
CA PHE A 208 -3.59 -12.58 -6.11
C PHE A 208 -4.87 -12.01 -5.52
N TYR A 209 -4.91 -10.72 -5.32
CA TYR A 209 -6.19 -10.01 -5.14
C TYR A 209 -6.80 -9.72 -6.51
N SER A 210 -8.13 -9.63 -6.59
CA SER A 210 -8.83 -9.35 -7.85
C SER A 210 -8.39 -8.02 -8.48
N THR A 211 -8.03 -7.02 -7.67
CA THR A 211 -7.48 -5.74 -8.12
C THR A 211 -6.18 -5.91 -8.91
N GLU A 212 -5.26 -6.73 -8.41
CA GLU A 212 -3.97 -6.97 -9.08
C GLU A 212 -4.18 -7.61 -10.46
N THR A 213 -5.09 -8.59 -10.54
CA THR A 213 -5.37 -9.29 -11.81
C THR A 213 -6.13 -8.40 -12.80
N THR A 214 -7.01 -7.53 -12.31
CA THR A 214 -7.72 -6.54 -13.12
C THR A 214 -6.76 -5.51 -13.69
N ASP A 215 -5.95 -4.91 -12.83
CA ASP A 215 -5.00 -3.86 -13.19
C ASP A 215 -3.90 -4.37 -14.14
N ALA A 216 -3.35 -5.55 -13.88
CA ALA A 216 -2.33 -6.17 -14.72
C ALA A 216 -2.92 -6.94 -15.93
N LYS A 217 -4.25 -6.96 -16.12
CA LYS A 217 -4.97 -7.70 -17.17
C LYS A 217 -4.60 -9.18 -17.22
N ILE A 218 -4.51 -9.80 -16.03
CA ILE A 218 -4.18 -11.20 -15.87
C ILE A 218 -5.48 -12.02 -15.84
N SER A 219 -5.47 -13.15 -16.56
CA SER A 219 -6.55 -14.13 -16.45
C SER A 219 -6.63 -14.72 -15.05
N ALA A 220 -7.83 -14.76 -14.47
CA ALA A 220 -8.02 -15.26 -13.11
C ALA A 220 -9.27 -16.15 -12.98
N ILE A 221 -9.19 -17.08 -12.04
CA ILE A 221 -10.31 -17.91 -11.58
C ILE A 221 -10.86 -17.24 -10.32
N LYS A 222 -12.15 -16.89 -10.37
CA LYS A 222 -12.91 -16.49 -9.18
C LYS A 222 -13.24 -17.73 -8.34
N LEU A 223 -13.11 -17.58 -7.05
CA LEU A 223 -13.39 -18.63 -6.08
C LEU A 223 -14.84 -18.51 -5.55
N PRO A 224 -15.44 -19.60 -5.03
CA PRO A 224 -16.73 -19.51 -4.34
C PRO A 224 -16.68 -18.50 -3.19
N VAL A 225 -17.72 -17.69 -3.05
CA VAL A 225 -17.77 -16.60 -2.05
C VAL A 225 -17.63 -17.11 -0.61
N GLU A 226 -18.11 -18.32 -0.35
CA GLU A 226 -18.10 -18.97 0.96
C GLU A 226 -16.69 -19.25 1.48
N ILE A 227 -15.74 -19.42 0.56
CA ILE A 227 -14.34 -19.72 0.93
C ILE A 227 -13.39 -18.56 0.66
N THR A 228 -13.83 -17.53 -0.07
CA THR A 228 -12.95 -16.45 -0.55
C THR A 228 -12.72 -15.42 0.55
N PRO A 229 -11.52 -15.34 1.14
CA PRO A 229 -11.19 -14.24 2.01
C PRO A 229 -10.87 -12.98 1.19
N LYS A 230 -10.98 -11.81 1.83
CA LYS A 230 -10.70 -10.50 1.22
C LYS A 230 -9.58 -9.78 1.96
N ALA A 231 -8.76 -9.02 1.24
CA ALA A 231 -7.98 -7.95 1.84
C ALA A 231 -8.91 -6.84 2.31
N HIS A 232 -8.58 -6.22 3.43
CA HIS A 232 -9.20 -4.99 3.90
C HIS A 232 -8.14 -3.88 3.86
N TYR A 233 -8.27 -2.98 2.90
CA TYR A 233 -7.31 -1.90 2.74
C TYR A 233 -7.59 -0.79 3.72
N THR A 234 -6.51 -0.37 4.38
CA THR A 234 -6.51 0.68 5.40
C THR A 234 -5.50 1.76 5.05
N ILE A 235 -5.69 2.95 5.61
CA ILE A 235 -4.74 4.06 5.52
C ILE A 235 -4.59 4.73 6.87
N SER A 236 -3.37 5.08 7.23
CA SER A 236 -3.03 5.80 8.46
C SER A 236 -1.88 6.78 8.23
N ILE A 237 -1.74 7.77 9.10
CA ILE A 237 -0.57 8.66 9.15
C ILE A 237 0.34 8.16 10.26
N LEU A 238 1.64 8.01 9.96
CA LEU A 238 2.62 7.63 10.95
C LEU A 238 2.84 8.79 11.94
N ARG A 239 2.94 8.47 13.23
CA ARG A 239 2.97 9.49 14.29
C ARG A 239 4.17 10.44 14.19
N ASP A 240 5.34 9.90 13.84
CA ASP A 240 6.59 10.65 13.72
C ASP A 240 6.82 11.14 12.26
N THR A 241 5.73 11.42 11.53
CA THR A 241 5.82 11.90 10.14
C THR A 241 6.61 13.22 10.06
N PRO A 242 7.63 13.30 9.21
CA PRO A 242 8.33 14.57 8.97
C PRO A 242 7.50 15.55 8.14
N ASN A 243 6.49 15.07 7.41
CA ASN A 243 5.61 15.89 6.56
C ASN A 243 4.11 15.67 6.89
N ALA A 244 3.67 16.16 8.04
CA ALA A 244 2.29 15.98 8.51
C ALA A 244 1.26 16.61 7.55
N THR A 245 1.54 17.78 6.98
CA THR A 245 0.64 18.47 6.04
C THR A 245 0.49 17.69 4.74
N GLY A 246 1.59 17.22 4.17
CA GLY A 246 1.58 16.40 2.97
C GLY A 246 0.89 15.04 3.21
N ALA A 247 1.14 14.41 4.36
CA ALA A 247 0.46 13.17 4.76
C ALA A 247 -1.07 13.36 4.86
N GLU A 248 -1.53 14.43 5.52
CA GLU A 248 -2.96 14.78 5.58
C GLU A 248 -3.54 15.02 4.19
N GLY A 249 -2.81 15.76 3.33
CA GLY A 249 -3.18 16.00 1.93
C GLY A 249 -3.33 14.70 1.14
N PHE A 250 -2.38 13.77 1.27
CA PHE A 250 -2.43 12.48 0.57
C PHE A 250 -3.60 11.61 1.05
N VAL A 251 -3.81 11.49 2.37
CA VAL A 251 -4.94 10.73 2.93
C VAL A 251 -6.27 11.33 2.48
N SER A 252 -6.41 12.66 2.54
CA SER A 252 -7.62 13.36 2.08
C SER A 252 -7.86 13.18 0.59
N PHE A 253 -6.81 13.19 -0.23
CA PHE A 253 -6.90 12.89 -1.66
C PHE A 253 -7.40 11.46 -1.90
N LEU A 254 -6.77 10.46 -1.27
CA LEU A 254 -7.10 9.04 -1.50
C LEU A 254 -8.54 8.71 -1.08
N LEU A 255 -8.98 9.23 0.06
CA LEU A 255 -10.35 9.02 0.58
C LEU A 255 -11.39 9.94 -0.06
N GLY A 256 -10.96 11.00 -0.75
CA GLY A 256 -11.82 11.95 -1.44
C GLY A 256 -12.36 11.42 -2.78
N PRO A 257 -13.25 12.18 -3.44
CA PRO A 257 -13.92 11.73 -4.67
C PRO A 257 -12.98 11.27 -5.78
N ASN A 258 -11.88 12.00 -6.01
CA ASN A 258 -10.93 11.70 -7.08
C ASN A 258 -10.12 10.43 -6.79
N GLY A 259 -9.61 10.28 -5.57
CA GLY A 259 -8.92 9.06 -5.13
C GLY A 259 -9.85 7.85 -5.20
N ARG A 260 -11.06 7.96 -4.67
CA ARG A 260 -12.06 6.88 -4.71
C ARG A 260 -12.42 6.46 -6.14
N ALA A 261 -12.54 7.42 -7.08
CA ALA A 261 -12.76 7.10 -8.49
C ALA A 261 -11.61 6.28 -9.08
N ILE A 262 -10.35 6.67 -8.80
CA ILE A 262 -9.16 5.93 -9.23
C ILE A 262 -9.15 4.53 -8.62
N LEU A 263 -9.42 4.39 -7.31
CA LEU A 263 -9.48 3.10 -6.63
C LEU A 263 -10.50 2.16 -7.30
N GLN A 264 -11.68 2.67 -7.62
CA GLN A 264 -12.74 1.91 -8.27
C GLN A 264 -12.37 1.51 -9.72
N GLU A 265 -11.74 2.40 -10.48
CA GLU A 265 -11.26 2.12 -11.84
C GLU A 265 -10.24 0.97 -11.85
N HIS A 266 -9.41 0.88 -10.83
CA HIS A 266 -8.46 -0.22 -10.63
C HIS A 266 -9.07 -1.48 -10.00
N GLY A 267 -10.39 -1.54 -9.81
CA GLY A 267 -11.11 -2.74 -9.41
C GLY A 267 -11.14 -3.01 -7.91
N LEU A 268 -10.87 -2.00 -7.05
CA LEU A 268 -11.14 -2.15 -5.63
C LEU A 268 -12.64 -2.09 -5.35
N GLU A 269 -13.11 -2.96 -4.45
CA GLU A 269 -14.45 -2.90 -3.88
C GLU A 269 -14.43 -1.81 -2.78
N LEU A 270 -14.98 -0.63 -3.10
CA LEU A 270 -14.98 0.48 -2.15
C LEU A 270 -15.88 0.19 -0.96
N LEU A 271 -15.40 0.49 0.24
CA LEU A 271 -16.18 0.53 1.46
C LEU A 271 -16.55 1.98 1.79
N GLU A 272 -17.61 2.14 2.58
CA GLU A 272 -17.77 3.38 3.32
C GLU A 272 -16.60 3.49 4.31
N PRO A 273 -15.84 4.61 4.30
CA PRO A 273 -14.68 4.75 5.15
C PRO A 273 -15.03 4.57 6.62
N SER A 274 -14.36 3.67 7.30
CA SER A 274 -14.58 3.39 8.72
C SER A 274 -13.31 3.60 9.52
N LEU A 275 -13.43 4.45 10.57
CA LEU A 275 -12.34 4.83 11.44
C LEU A 275 -12.20 3.85 12.61
N SER A 276 -10.96 3.46 12.92
CA SER A 276 -10.59 2.72 14.12
C SER A 276 -9.47 3.44 14.86
N GLY A 277 -9.51 3.44 16.20
CA GLY A 277 -8.51 4.08 17.05
C GLY A 277 -8.92 5.43 17.62
N ASP A 278 -7.95 6.31 17.87
CA ASP A 278 -8.18 7.62 18.51
C ASP A 278 -8.73 8.64 17.50
N VAL A 279 -10.03 8.89 17.56
CA VAL A 279 -10.74 9.87 16.70
C VAL A 279 -10.19 11.30 16.87
N ASN A 280 -9.66 11.64 18.05
CA ASN A 280 -9.13 12.99 18.30
C ASN A 280 -7.79 13.24 17.61
N ALA A 281 -7.03 12.18 17.31
CA ALA A 281 -5.78 12.27 16.60
C ALA A 281 -5.96 12.34 15.06
N VAL A 282 -7.18 12.14 14.55
CA VAL A 282 -7.46 12.21 13.12
C VAL A 282 -7.50 13.67 12.66
N PRO A 283 -6.75 14.06 11.61
CA PRO A 283 -6.85 15.41 11.04
C PRO A 283 -8.28 15.77 10.64
N ALA A 284 -8.65 17.04 10.81
CA ALA A 284 -10.02 17.51 10.62
C ALA A 284 -10.55 17.22 9.21
N ALA A 285 -9.73 17.43 8.18
CA ALA A 285 -10.13 17.15 6.79
C ALA A 285 -10.42 15.66 6.56
N VAL A 286 -9.58 14.77 7.10
CA VAL A 286 -9.80 13.31 7.02
C VAL A 286 -11.06 12.90 7.78
N ARG A 287 -11.27 13.44 8.99
CA ARG A 287 -12.45 13.14 9.81
C ARG A 287 -13.74 13.51 9.07
N SER A 288 -13.77 14.70 8.45
CA SER A 288 -14.93 15.15 7.68
C SER A 288 -15.28 14.20 6.51
N LEU A 289 -14.27 13.61 5.85
CA LEU A 289 -14.51 12.62 4.78
C LEU A 289 -15.10 11.32 5.31
N VAL A 290 -14.67 10.86 6.49
CA VAL A 290 -15.21 9.65 7.13
C VAL A 290 -16.64 9.89 7.63
N GLU A 291 -16.91 11.04 8.26
CA GLU A 291 -18.25 11.39 8.77
C GLU A 291 -19.26 11.62 7.63
N ALA A 292 -18.84 12.24 6.52
CA ALA A 292 -19.71 12.48 5.36
C ALA A 292 -20.11 11.19 4.62
N ALA A 293 -19.35 10.12 4.79
CA ALA A 293 -19.61 8.81 4.20
C ALA A 293 -20.44 7.89 5.14
N ALA A 294 -20.60 8.26 6.41
CA ALA A 294 -21.44 7.49 7.33
C ALA A 294 -22.93 7.59 6.94
N PRO A 295 -23.68 6.46 6.94
CA PRO A 295 -25.09 6.42 6.51
C PRO A 295 -26.05 7.21 7.36
#